data_74d7869551a7de99848cc5a9932c62c7
#
_entry.id   74d7869551a7de99848cc5a9932c62c7
#
_cell.length_a   1.000
_cell.length_b   1.000
_cell.length_c   1.000
_cell.angle_alpha   90.00
_cell.angle_beta   90.00
_cell.angle_gamma   90.00
#
_symmetry.space_group_name_H-M   'P 1'
#
loop_
_entity.id
_entity.type
_entity.pdbx_description
1 polymer ?
#
loop_
_entity_poly.entity_id
_entity_poly.type
_entity_poly.pdbx_seq_one_letter_code
_entity_poly.pdbx_strand_id
1 'polypeptide(L)'
;MKLYHYSSIKIENIDMNKCDGFWMTTIAPTETKLLMEIGADGLEFCHVIEFDDSGEALMNGSNEDIADQLESEKADYIQNNYDGFSDYATCNTDLIKIVEVIAL
;
A
#
# COMPACT_ATOMS: atom_id res chain seq x y z
N MET A 1 2.47 7.52 9.16
CA MET A 1 1.88 6.23 9.61
C MET A 1 2.69 5.08 9.03
N LYS A 2 2.84 4.01 9.76
CA LYS A 2 3.62 2.85 9.31
C LYS A 2 2.74 1.87 8.56
N LEU A 3 3.12 1.56 7.32
CA LEU A 3 2.44 0.59 6.47
C LEU A 3 3.43 -0.43 5.91
N TYR A 4 2.92 -1.47 5.27
CA TYR A 4 3.71 -2.56 4.73
C TYR A 4 3.30 -2.85 3.29
N HIS A 5 4.29 -3.13 2.45
CA HIS A 5 4.08 -3.57 1.06
C HIS A 5 4.82 -4.89 0.85
N TYR A 6 4.07 -5.92 0.49
CA TYR A 6 4.61 -7.26 0.25
C TYR A 6 4.85 -7.49 -1.23
N SER A 7 6.01 -8.06 -1.58
CA SER A 7 6.40 -8.27 -2.96
C SER A 7 7.31 -9.49 -3.10
N SER A 8 7.31 -10.11 -4.27
CA SER A 8 8.24 -11.18 -4.61
C SER A 8 9.64 -10.65 -4.98
N ILE A 9 9.77 -9.34 -5.19
CA ILE A 9 11.04 -8.70 -5.50
C ILE A 9 11.33 -7.57 -4.49
N LYS A 10 12.62 -7.29 -4.29
CA LYS A 10 13.04 -6.14 -3.48
C LYS A 10 12.88 -4.87 -4.31
N ILE A 11 12.04 -3.96 -3.84
CA ILE A 11 11.78 -2.68 -4.49
C ILE A 11 12.75 -1.66 -3.93
N GLU A 12 13.60 -1.08 -4.78
CA GLU A 12 14.55 -0.03 -4.39
C GLU A 12 14.02 1.36 -4.73
N ASN A 13 13.32 1.47 -5.88
CA ASN A 13 12.70 2.70 -6.33
C ASN A 13 11.27 2.42 -6.78
N ILE A 14 10.34 3.29 -6.41
CA ILE A 14 8.94 3.18 -6.79
C ILE A 14 8.72 3.96 -8.08
N ASP A 15 8.30 3.26 -9.14
CA ASP A 15 8.01 3.86 -10.45
C ASP A 15 6.51 3.89 -10.69
N MET A 16 5.89 5.05 -10.45
CA MET A 16 4.44 5.25 -10.60
C MET A 16 4.00 5.36 -12.07
N ASN A 17 4.93 5.49 -13.00
CA ASN A 17 4.60 5.51 -14.44
C ASN A 17 4.24 4.13 -14.97
N LYS A 18 4.62 3.08 -14.25
CA LYS A 18 4.43 1.68 -14.66
C LYS A 18 3.36 0.94 -13.88
N CYS A 19 2.78 1.56 -12.86
CA CYS A 19 1.74 0.92 -12.07
C CYS A 19 0.53 1.82 -11.90
N ASP A 20 -0.64 1.18 -11.78
CA ASP A 20 -1.91 1.87 -11.58
C ASP A 20 -2.15 2.23 -10.10
N GLY A 21 -1.07 2.40 -9.35
CA GLY A 21 -1.11 2.73 -7.94
C GLY A 21 -0.19 1.82 -7.12
N PHE A 22 0.21 2.31 -5.97
CA PHE A 22 1.04 1.56 -5.02
C PHE A 22 0.20 1.19 -3.80
N TRP A 23 0.00 -0.10 -3.60
CA TRP A 23 -0.82 -0.63 -2.51
C TRP A 23 0.00 -0.97 -1.28
N MET A 24 -0.52 -0.61 -0.12
CA MET A 24 0.08 -0.85 1.19
C MET A 24 -0.99 -1.34 2.16
N THR A 25 -0.56 -2.04 3.21
CA THR A 25 -1.49 -2.58 4.21
C THR A 25 -0.97 -2.32 5.63
N THR A 26 -1.89 -2.34 6.60
CA THR A 26 -1.53 -2.28 8.02
C THR A 26 -1.05 -3.62 8.58
N ILE A 27 -1.15 -4.71 7.80
CA ILE A 27 -0.79 -6.06 8.27
C ILE A 27 0.73 -6.20 8.41
N ALA A 28 1.20 -6.36 9.65
CA ALA A 28 2.63 -6.57 9.95
C ALA A 28 3.08 -7.99 9.58
N PRO A 29 4.40 -8.23 9.35
CA PRO A 29 4.91 -9.56 8.97
C PRO A 29 4.64 -10.67 10.00
N THR A 30 4.37 -10.30 11.25
CA THR A 30 4.04 -11.25 12.33
C THR A 30 2.59 -11.72 12.30
N GLU A 31 1.72 -11.05 11.55
CA GLU A 31 0.29 -11.36 11.46
C GLU A 31 0.02 -12.37 10.34
N THR A 32 0.57 -13.57 10.49
CA THR A 32 0.59 -14.60 9.46
C THR A 32 -0.79 -15.02 8.97
N LYS A 33 -1.77 -15.05 9.85
CA LYS A 33 -3.15 -15.41 9.48
C LYS A 33 -3.76 -14.40 8.52
N LEU A 34 -3.59 -13.10 8.78
CA LEU A 34 -4.08 -12.04 7.91
C LEU A 34 -3.32 -12.01 6.58
N LEU A 35 -2.01 -12.29 6.60
CA LEU A 35 -1.21 -12.41 5.38
C LEU A 35 -1.72 -13.53 4.48
N MET A 36 -2.12 -14.65 5.06
CA MET A 36 -2.72 -15.75 4.30
C MET A 36 -4.05 -15.32 3.67
N GLU A 37 -4.87 -14.58 4.39
CA GLU A 37 -6.17 -14.10 3.90
C GLU A 37 -6.03 -13.17 2.69
N ILE A 38 -4.99 -12.35 2.63
CA ILE A 38 -4.75 -11.45 1.48
C ILE A 38 -3.83 -12.06 0.41
N GLY A 39 -3.38 -13.30 0.60
CA GLY A 39 -2.52 -14.00 -0.36
C GLY A 39 -1.06 -13.53 -0.36
N ALA A 40 -0.59 -12.91 0.73
CA ALA A 40 0.78 -12.39 0.82
C ALA A 40 1.76 -13.34 1.53
N ASP A 41 1.29 -14.48 2.01
CA ASP A 41 2.08 -15.44 2.81
C ASP A 41 3.22 -16.11 2.02
N GLY A 42 3.16 -16.12 0.69
CA GLY A 42 4.19 -16.70 -0.18
C GLY A 42 5.17 -15.67 -0.74
N LEU A 43 5.07 -14.41 -0.35
CA LEU A 43 5.94 -13.35 -0.87
C LEU A 43 7.26 -13.28 -0.09
N GLU A 44 8.32 -12.84 -0.78
CA GLU A 44 9.69 -12.93 -0.27
C GLU A 44 10.15 -11.70 0.51
N PHE A 45 9.53 -10.55 0.27
CA PHE A 45 9.95 -9.29 0.88
C PHE A 45 8.79 -8.50 1.46
N CYS A 46 9.03 -7.90 2.62
CA CYS A 46 8.15 -6.93 3.23
C CYS A 46 8.85 -5.57 3.24
N HIS A 47 8.27 -4.60 2.57
CA HIS A 47 8.76 -3.23 2.56
C HIS A 47 8.04 -2.46 3.65
N VAL A 48 8.81 -1.95 4.62
CA VAL A 48 8.27 -1.09 5.69
C VAL A 48 8.21 0.33 5.16
N ILE A 49 7.01 0.90 5.19
CA ILE A 49 6.71 2.20 4.57
C ILE A 49 6.37 3.22 5.66
N GLU A 50 7.00 4.38 5.59
CA GLU A 50 6.49 5.57 6.27
C GLU A 50 5.59 6.31 5.29
N PHE A 51 4.29 6.37 5.60
CA PHE A 51 3.26 6.92 4.74
C PHE A 51 2.71 8.22 5.31
N ASP A 52 2.68 9.27 4.47
CA ASP A 52 2.07 10.55 4.83
C ASP A 52 0.58 10.49 4.55
N ASP A 53 -0.21 10.33 5.60
CA ASP A 53 -1.67 10.22 5.54
C ASP A 53 -2.39 11.53 5.88
N SER A 54 -1.66 12.64 5.91
CA SER A 54 -2.22 13.96 6.30
C SER A 54 -3.16 14.57 5.26
N GLY A 55 -3.14 14.09 4.02
CA GLY A 55 -4.01 14.58 2.94
C GLY A 55 -5.41 13.99 2.98
N GLU A 56 -6.13 14.15 1.85
CA GLU A 56 -7.51 13.69 1.72
C GLU A 56 -7.59 12.22 1.31
N ALA A 57 -8.36 11.46 2.05
CA ALA A 57 -8.59 10.04 1.77
C ALA A 57 -9.88 9.83 0.97
N LEU A 58 -9.80 8.99 -0.07
CA LEU A 58 -10.97 8.45 -0.74
C LEU A 58 -11.29 7.10 -0.09
N MET A 59 -12.41 7.02 0.61
CA MET A 59 -12.82 5.80 1.30
C MET A 59 -13.48 4.81 0.34
N ASN A 60 -13.13 3.53 0.48
CA ASN A 60 -13.73 2.43 -0.28
C ASN A 60 -13.56 2.56 -1.80
N GLY A 61 -12.40 3.04 -2.23
CA GLY A 61 -12.06 3.12 -3.64
C GLY A 61 -11.85 1.74 -4.27
N SER A 62 -12.09 1.65 -5.59
CA SER A 62 -11.82 0.46 -6.38
C SER A 62 -10.31 0.27 -6.58
N ASN A 63 -9.87 -0.96 -6.91
CA ASN A 63 -8.49 -1.25 -7.28
C ASN A 63 -8.23 -1.06 -8.80
N GLU A 64 -9.20 -0.50 -9.51
CA GLU A 64 -9.09 -0.16 -10.92
C GLU A 64 -9.01 1.35 -11.10
N ASP A 65 -8.22 1.81 -12.06
CA ASP A 65 -8.10 3.22 -12.43
C ASP A 65 -7.86 4.16 -11.23
N ILE A 66 -6.90 3.79 -10.38
CA ILE A 66 -6.63 4.51 -9.12
C ILE A 66 -6.30 5.98 -9.38
N ALA A 67 -5.47 6.27 -10.38
CA ALA A 67 -5.11 7.65 -10.70
C ALA A 67 -6.32 8.48 -11.09
N ASP A 68 -7.23 7.92 -11.91
CA ASP A 68 -8.46 8.60 -12.33
C ASP A 68 -9.42 8.83 -11.18
N GLN A 69 -9.56 7.85 -10.27
CA GLN A 69 -10.39 7.99 -9.08
C GLN A 69 -9.87 9.12 -8.18
N LEU A 70 -8.57 9.15 -7.93
CA LEU A 70 -7.96 10.17 -7.06
C LEU A 70 -8.10 11.56 -7.66
N GLU A 71 -7.90 11.70 -8.96
CA GLU A 71 -8.08 12.98 -9.64
C GLU A 71 -9.54 13.45 -9.61
N SER A 72 -10.47 12.56 -9.93
CA SER A 72 -11.92 12.84 -9.97
C SER A 72 -12.44 13.26 -8.58
N GLU A 73 -12.01 12.61 -7.52
CA GLU A 73 -12.45 12.87 -6.15
C GLU A 73 -11.57 13.90 -5.43
N LYS A 74 -10.52 14.39 -6.08
CA LYS A 74 -9.53 15.32 -5.51
C LYS A 74 -8.94 14.78 -4.21
N ALA A 75 -8.65 13.47 -4.18
CA ALA A 75 -8.07 12.78 -3.04
C ALA A 75 -6.60 12.51 -3.27
N ASP A 76 -5.85 12.34 -2.19
CA ASP A 76 -4.42 12.05 -2.21
C ASP A 76 -4.15 10.55 -2.19
N TYR A 77 -5.04 9.77 -1.59
CA TYR A 77 -4.91 8.33 -1.50
C TYR A 77 -6.26 7.66 -1.28
N ILE A 78 -6.30 6.35 -1.54
CA ILE A 78 -7.45 5.50 -1.25
C ILE A 78 -7.23 4.78 0.08
N GLN A 79 -8.27 4.68 0.89
CA GLN A 79 -8.27 3.90 2.13
C GLN A 79 -9.45 2.94 2.13
N ASN A 80 -9.18 1.65 2.26
CA ASN A 80 -10.19 0.61 2.39
C ASN A 80 -10.03 -0.09 3.73
N ASN A 81 -11.09 -0.09 4.53
CA ASN A 81 -11.08 -0.71 5.85
C ASN A 81 -11.76 -2.08 5.80
N TYR A 82 -11.10 -3.08 6.35
CA TYR A 82 -11.57 -4.46 6.44
C TYR A 82 -11.62 -4.89 7.91
N ASP A 83 -12.11 -6.08 8.17
CA ASP A 83 -12.11 -6.64 9.51
C ASP A 83 -10.67 -7.02 9.92
N GLY A 84 -10.11 -6.26 10.84
CA GLY A 84 -8.78 -6.49 11.39
C GLY A 84 -7.62 -5.82 10.67
N PHE A 85 -7.85 -5.17 9.52
CA PHE A 85 -6.78 -4.45 8.80
C PHE A 85 -7.34 -3.41 7.84
N SER A 86 -6.46 -2.59 7.29
CA SER A 86 -6.80 -1.59 6.26
C SER A 86 -5.75 -1.59 5.16
N ASP A 87 -6.21 -1.29 3.94
CA ASP A 87 -5.34 -1.09 2.78
C ASP A 87 -5.34 0.36 2.35
N TYR A 88 -4.21 0.79 1.82
CA TYR A 88 -4.00 2.14 1.31
C TYR A 88 -3.39 2.07 -0.07
N ALA A 89 -3.77 2.97 -0.96
CA ALA A 89 -3.17 3.07 -2.29
C ALA A 89 -2.99 4.53 -2.69
N THR A 90 -1.87 4.84 -3.34
CA THR A 90 -1.62 6.17 -3.87
C THR A 90 -0.84 6.11 -5.16
N CYS A 91 -0.94 7.17 -5.95
CA CYS A 91 -0.12 7.40 -7.14
C CYS A 91 0.91 8.51 -6.93
N ASN A 92 1.03 9.02 -5.70
CA ASN A 92 1.96 10.09 -5.36
C ASN A 92 3.14 9.54 -4.55
N THR A 93 4.32 9.46 -5.17
CA THR A 93 5.54 8.96 -4.53
C THR A 93 6.01 9.81 -3.36
N ASP A 94 5.63 11.09 -3.32
CA ASP A 94 6.01 11.99 -2.22
C ASP A 94 5.38 11.59 -0.89
N LEU A 95 4.31 10.78 -0.92
CA LEU A 95 3.65 10.29 0.29
C LEU A 95 4.30 9.03 0.84
N ILE A 96 5.22 8.41 0.10
CA ILE A 96 5.77 7.09 0.41
C ILE A 96 7.27 7.17 0.64
N LYS A 97 7.72 6.59 1.75
CA LYS A 97 9.15 6.40 2.01
C LYS A 97 9.39 4.98 2.47
N ILE A 98 10.19 4.23 1.72
CA ILE A 98 10.64 2.90 2.13
C ILE A 98 11.74 3.10 3.18
N VAL A 99 11.51 2.66 4.41
CA VAL A 99 12.46 2.84 5.51
C VAL A 99 13.20 1.56 5.85
N GLU A 100 12.68 0.40 5.46
CA GLU A 100 13.30 -0.89 5.70
C GLU A 100 12.75 -1.92 4.71
N VAL A 101 13.56 -2.89 4.33
CA VAL A 101 13.11 -4.06 3.56
C VAL A 101 13.47 -5.31 4.36
N ILE A 102 12.47 -6.11 4.66
CA ILE A 102 12.61 -7.35 5.44
C ILE A 102 12.51 -8.53 4.49
N ALA A 103 13.53 -9.40 4.47
CA ALA A 103 13.46 -10.68 3.78
C ALA A 103 12.65 -11.67 4.62
N LEU A 104 11.62 -12.24 4.02
CA LEU A 104 10.69 -13.14 4.72
C LEU A 104 11.11 -14.60 4.63
#